data_bea9721b1e387a05ba44d3c705d7b0f7
#
_entry.id   bea9721b1e387a05ba44d3c705d7b0f7
#
_cell.length_a   1.000
_cell.length_b   1.000
_cell.length_c   1.000
_cell.angle_alpha   90.00
_cell.angle_beta   90.00
_cell.angle_gamma   90.00
#
_symmetry.space_group_name_H-M   'P 1'
#
loop_
_entity.id
_entity.type
_entity.pdbx_description
1 polymer ?
#
loop_
_entity_poly.entity_id
_entity_poly.type
_entity_poly.pdbx_seq_one_letter_code
_entity_poly.pdbx_strand_id
1 'polypeptide(L)'
;MSWKWEYAFGAEEAARSAPAAFLAQVERKADELVRAAEALHLHGRDHEGFDPKGGDVIVPGGMFRYQVVVRSQRVYVVQITCLAF
;
A
#
# COMPACT_ATOMS: atom_id res chain seq x y z
N MET A 1 -2.27 -10.29 16.96
CA MET A 1 -2.72 -9.19 16.08
C MET A 1 -1.81 -9.10 14.90
N SER A 2 -2.36 -8.96 13.74
CA SER A 2 -1.56 -8.97 12.51
C SER A 2 -1.68 -7.66 11.76
N TRP A 3 -0.60 -7.32 11.09
CA TRP A 3 -0.59 -6.20 10.18
C TRP A 3 -1.44 -6.50 8.97
N LYS A 4 -2.16 -5.48 8.48
CA LYS A 4 -3.01 -5.57 7.29
C LYS A 4 -2.92 -4.28 6.52
N TRP A 5 -3.37 -4.31 5.28
CA TRP A 5 -3.54 -3.09 4.52
C TRP A 5 -5.02 -2.88 4.18
N GLU A 6 -5.39 -1.62 3.96
CA GLU A 6 -6.75 -1.25 3.59
C GLU A 6 -6.71 -0.04 2.67
N TYR A 7 -7.73 0.13 1.87
CA TYR A 7 -7.93 1.38 1.16
C TYR A 7 -8.54 2.39 2.13
N ALA A 8 -8.00 3.60 2.14
CA ALA A 8 -8.62 4.71 2.84
C ALA A 8 -9.70 5.34 1.93
N PHE A 9 -10.50 6.22 2.48
CA PHE A 9 -11.72 6.73 1.82
C PHE A 9 -11.63 7.00 0.32
N GLY A 10 -10.80 7.97 -0.08
CA GLY A 10 -10.74 8.36 -1.49
C GLY A 10 -10.21 7.25 -2.38
N ALA A 11 -9.25 6.49 -1.88
CA ALA A 11 -8.68 5.39 -2.64
C ALA A 11 -9.67 4.24 -2.79
N GLU A 12 -10.49 3.99 -1.78
CA GLU A 12 -11.52 2.95 -1.86
C GLU A 12 -12.50 3.26 -2.98
N GLU A 13 -12.93 4.51 -3.07
CA GLU A 13 -13.85 4.92 -4.11
C GLU A 13 -13.22 4.83 -5.49
N ALA A 14 -11.97 5.31 -5.61
CA ALA A 14 -11.23 5.22 -6.86
C ALA A 14 -11.02 3.76 -7.29
N ALA A 15 -10.82 2.86 -6.33
CA ALA A 15 -10.62 1.45 -6.63
C ALA A 15 -11.85 0.79 -7.25
N ARG A 16 -13.04 1.28 -6.95
CA ARG A 16 -14.27 0.70 -7.51
C ARG A 16 -14.35 0.83 -9.02
N SER A 17 -13.74 1.85 -9.58
CA SER A 17 -13.79 2.10 -11.02
C SER A 17 -12.47 1.84 -11.74
N ALA A 18 -11.43 1.43 -11.00
CA ALA A 18 -10.13 1.18 -11.61
C ALA A 18 -10.09 -0.19 -12.29
N PRO A 19 -9.27 -0.36 -13.35
CA PRO A 19 -9.13 -1.66 -14.00
C PRO A 19 -8.64 -2.74 -13.04
N ALA A 20 -9.21 -3.93 -13.16
CA ALA A 20 -8.85 -5.05 -12.28
C ALA A 20 -7.36 -5.41 -12.35
N ALA A 21 -6.76 -5.33 -13.54
CA ALA A 21 -5.34 -5.63 -13.70
C ALA A 21 -4.46 -4.65 -12.94
N PHE A 22 -4.83 -3.38 -12.92
CA PHE A 22 -4.12 -2.37 -12.15
C PHE A 22 -4.28 -2.61 -10.66
N LEU A 23 -5.50 -2.90 -10.21
CA LEU A 23 -5.76 -3.16 -8.80
C LEU A 23 -4.98 -4.39 -8.31
N ALA A 24 -4.83 -5.41 -9.13
CA ALA A 24 -4.05 -6.58 -8.78
C ALA A 24 -2.59 -6.19 -8.47
N GLN A 25 -2.03 -5.25 -9.22
CA GLN A 25 -0.68 -4.78 -8.98
C GLN A 25 -0.58 -3.97 -7.68
N VAL A 26 -1.57 -3.12 -7.43
CA VAL A 26 -1.64 -2.35 -6.19
C VAL A 26 -1.73 -3.27 -4.99
N GLU A 27 -2.61 -4.26 -5.04
CA GLU A 27 -2.84 -5.19 -3.94
C GLU A 27 -1.63 -6.06 -3.66
N ARG A 28 -0.95 -6.52 -4.70
CA ARG A 28 0.27 -7.29 -4.55
C ARG A 28 1.34 -6.48 -3.82
N LYS A 29 1.50 -5.22 -4.23
CA LYS A 29 2.49 -4.34 -3.62
C LYS A 29 2.10 -3.97 -2.20
N ALA A 30 0.81 -3.76 -1.94
CA ALA A 30 0.33 -3.50 -0.59
C ALA A 30 0.63 -4.68 0.34
N ASP A 31 0.49 -5.91 -0.14
CA ASP A 31 0.87 -7.08 0.64
C ASP A 31 2.35 -7.08 0.98
N GLU A 32 3.21 -6.68 0.05
CA GLU A 32 4.64 -6.55 0.31
C GLU A 32 4.92 -5.49 1.35
N LEU A 33 4.21 -4.36 1.29
CA LEU A 33 4.38 -3.28 2.27
C LEU A 33 3.97 -3.73 3.67
N VAL A 34 2.92 -4.53 3.78
CA VAL A 34 2.51 -5.10 5.06
C VAL A 34 3.62 -5.97 5.64
N ARG A 35 4.22 -6.82 4.81
CA ARG A 35 5.32 -7.67 5.26
C ARG A 35 6.53 -6.86 5.68
N ALA A 36 6.82 -5.78 4.94
CA ALA A 36 7.92 -4.88 5.29
C ALA A 36 7.67 -4.17 6.61
N ALA A 37 6.45 -3.68 6.81
CA ALA A 37 6.07 -3.01 8.06
C ALA A 37 6.17 -3.97 9.23
N GLU A 38 5.68 -5.17 9.05
CA GLU A 38 5.73 -6.21 10.07
C GLU A 38 7.19 -6.55 10.42
N ALA A 39 8.04 -6.71 9.42
CA ALA A 39 9.44 -7.02 9.62
C ALA A 39 10.14 -5.90 10.40
N LEU A 40 9.85 -4.66 10.07
CA LEU A 40 10.45 -3.51 10.73
C LEU A 40 9.99 -3.39 12.19
N HIS A 41 8.70 -3.47 12.42
CA HIS A 41 8.12 -3.17 13.74
C HIS A 41 8.09 -4.37 14.68
N LEU A 42 8.15 -5.60 14.18
CA LEU A 42 8.20 -6.79 15.01
C LEU A 42 9.60 -7.38 15.14
N HIS A 43 10.45 -7.19 14.13
CA HIS A 43 11.75 -7.85 14.08
C HIS A 43 12.93 -6.89 13.93
N GLY A 44 12.65 -5.59 13.83
CA GLY A 44 13.69 -4.58 13.67
C GLY A 44 14.45 -4.64 12.35
N ARG A 45 13.88 -5.28 11.33
CA ARG A 45 14.53 -5.42 10.03
C ARG A 45 14.06 -4.34 9.08
N ASP A 46 15.00 -3.63 8.49
CA ASP A 46 14.69 -2.65 7.45
C ASP A 46 14.48 -3.33 6.11
N HIS A 47 13.55 -2.80 5.33
CA HIS A 47 13.37 -3.20 3.94
C HIS A 47 13.76 -2.04 3.05
N GLU A 48 14.59 -2.33 2.06
CA GLU A 48 14.98 -1.33 1.08
C GLU A 48 13.75 -0.85 0.32
N GLY A 49 13.64 0.46 0.17
CA GLY A 49 12.52 1.07 -0.53
C GLY A 49 11.25 1.24 0.29
N PHE A 50 11.24 0.76 1.53
CA PHE A 50 10.09 0.94 2.39
C PHE A 50 10.30 2.15 3.31
N ASP A 51 9.42 3.14 3.20
CA ASP A 51 9.43 4.28 4.10
C ASP A 51 8.47 3.96 5.25
N PRO A 52 8.95 3.94 6.50
CA PRO A 52 8.10 3.55 7.64
C PRO A 52 6.96 4.52 7.95
N LYS A 53 6.95 5.69 7.34
CA LYS A 53 5.87 6.66 7.53
C LYS A 53 4.86 6.57 6.39
N GLY A 54 5.32 6.32 5.18
CA GLY A 54 4.50 6.28 3.99
C GLY A 54 5.28 6.77 2.79
N GLY A 55 4.73 6.60 1.61
CA GLY A 55 5.41 7.03 0.39
C GLY A 55 4.60 6.71 -0.84
N ASP A 56 5.21 6.95 -1.99
CA ASP A 56 4.63 6.66 -3.29
C ASP A 56 5.25 5.41 -3.86
N VAL A 57 4.45 4.57 -4.48
CA VAL A 57 4.90 3.32 -5.11
C VAL A 57 4.44 3.32 -6.55
N ILE A 58 5.37 3.09 -7.46
CA ILE A 58 5.05 2.95 -8.89
C ILE A 58 4.81 1.47 -9.18
N VAL A 59 3.70 1.19 -9.83
CA VAL A 59 3.35 -0.17 -10.24
C VAL A 59 2.98 -0.15 -11.71
N PRO A 60 2.96 -1.32 -12.38
CA PRO A 60 2.49 -1.36 -13.76
C PRO A 60 1.08 -0.77 -13.88
N GLY A 61 0.93 0.21 -14.75
CA GLY A 61 -0.34 0.89 -14.99
C GLY A 61 -0.59 2.13 -14.17
N GLY A 62 0.30 2.48 -13.25
CA GLY A 62 0.11 3.70 -12.46
C GLY A 62 0.94 3.76 -11.21
N MET A 63 0.35 4.32 -10.17
CA MET A 63 1.03 4.47 -8.88
C MET A 63 0.01 4.54 -7.76
N PHE A 64 0.48 4.39 -6.54
CA PHE A 64 -0.36 4.64 -5.38
C PHE A 64 0.49 5.22 -4.24
N ARG A 65 -0.21 5.85 -3.32
CA ARG A 65 0.42 6.40 -2.11
C ARG A 65 -0.08 5.61 -0.91
N TYR A 66 0.85 5.30 -0.01
CA TYR A 66 0.49 4.59 1.22
C TYR A 66 0.91 5.38 2.45
N GLN A 67 0.29 5.06 3.57
CA GLN A 67 0.62 5.62 4.87
C GLN A 67 0.64 4.48 5.89
N VAL A 68 1.65 4.48 6.75
CA VAL A 68 1.76 3.45 7.78
C VAL A 68 1.31 4.01 9.11
N VAL A 69 0.36 3.32 9.74
CA VAL A 69 -0.13 3.71 11.06
C VAL A 69 0.21 2.58 12.02
N VAL A 70 1.29 2.76 12.76
CA VAL A 70 1.83 1.72 13.65
C VAL A 70 0.85 1.36 14.75
N ARG A 71 0.17 2.35 15.30
CA ARG A 71 -0.79 2.14 16.38
C ARG A 71 -1.85 1.11 16.02
N SER A 72 -2.34 1.17 14.80
CA SER A 72 -3.39 0.24 14.35
C SER A 72 -2.85 -0.95 13.59
N GLN A 73 -1.54 -1.02 13.39
CA GLN A 73 -0.88 -2.06 12.60
C GLN A 73 -1.50 -2.16 11.21
N ARG A 74 -1.61 -0.99 10.55
CA ARG A 74 -2.23 -0.88 9.22
C ARG A 74 -1.33 -0.13 8.27
N VAL A 75 -1.35 -0.59 7.03
CA VAL A 75 -0.85 0.16 5.90
C VAL A 75 -2.08 0.61 5.13
N TYR A 76 -2.26 1.92 5.02
CA TYR A 76 -3.40 2.47 4.28
C TYR A 76 -2.96 2.89 2.89
N VAL A 77 -3.69 2.44 1.88
CA VAL A 77 -3.55 2.96 0.54
C VAL A 77 -4.46 4.18 0.48
N VAL A 78 -3.85 5.37 0.48
CA VAL A 78 -4.59 6.62 0.63
C VAL A 78 -4.91 7.29 -0.71
N GLN A 79 -4.23 6.89 -1.77
CA GLN A 79 -4.49 7.44 -3.11
C GLN A 79 -3.98 6.44 -4.15
N ILE A 80 -4.76 6.25 -5.20
CA ILE A 80 -4.32 5.48 -6.36
C ILE A 80 -4.45 6.35 -7.59
N THR A 81 -3.52 6.21 -8.52
CA THR A 81 -3.52 6.93 -9.79
C THR A 81 -3.30 5.92 -10.90
N CYS A 82 -4.34 5.69 -11.68
CA CYS A 82 -4.26 4.77 -12.80
C CYS A 82 -3.95 5.56 -14.07
N LEU A 83 -2.87 5.18 -14.73
CA LEU A 83 -2.42 5.83 -15.97
C LEU A 83 -2.75 4.97 -17.20
N ALA A 84 -3.73 4.11 -17.09
CA ALA A 84 -4.15 3.27 -18.20
C ALA A 84 -4.84 4.11 -19.27
N PHE A 85 -4.47 3.90 -20.50
CA PHE A 85 -5.00 4.60 -21.65
C PHE A 85 -5.72 3.63 -22.57
#